data_196bb8803c7e744089a4d5ad4cb8cba3
#
_entry.id   196bb8803c7e744089a4d5ad4cb8cba3
#
_cell.length_a   1.000
_cell.length_b   1.000
_cell.length_c   1.000
_cell.angle_alpha   90.00
_cell.angle_beta   90.00
_cell.angle_gamma   90.00
#
_symmetry.space_group_name_H-M   'P 1'
#
loop_
_entity.id
_entity.type
_entity.pdbx_description
1 polymer ?
#
loop_
_entity_poly.entity_id
_entity_poly.type
_entity_poly.pdbx_seq_one_letter_code
_entity_poly.pdbx_strand_id
1 'polypeptide(L)'
;MRNSLAILLFALACTVPAAAQGTADTDSAAAAPGILERLNASGSIIIRQPAAMDERLRKTEAAKQEAAEQRTAPRGRVGYRIQVFDDNNPRTARGEAQNRKRLMESRFPELRGYMQFNSPYWRVRIGDFRSRGEAEAMLEEMRHAFPSLSPQLRIVRDYINAE
;
A
#
# COMPACT_ATOMS: atom_id res chain seq x y z
N MET A 1 -8.16 58.49 21.77
CA MET A 1 -9.44 58.74 21.10
C MET A 1 -9.97 57.35 20.72
N ARG A 2 -10.69 56.67 21.57
CA ARG A 2 -12.11 56.72 21.96
C ARG A 2 -13.00 56.62 20.73
N ASN A 3 -13.56 55.46 20.51
CA ASN A 3 -14.97 55.17 20.18
C ASN A 3 -15.08 53.62 20.15
N SER A 4 -15.66 52.92 21.05
CA SER A 4 -17.01 52.82 21.64
C SER A 4 -18.12 52.53 20.65
N LEU A 5 -18.82 51.41 20.99
CA LEU A 5 -20.22 51.04 20.67
C LEU A 5 -20.43 50.42 19.26
N ALA A 6 -21.04 49.24 19.12
CA ALA A 6 -22.34 48.90 19.66
C ALA A 6 -22.59 47.37 19.66
N ILE A 7 -23.16 46.93 20.73
CA ILE A 7 -23.82 45.67 21.01
C ILE A 7 -25.05 45.51 20.12
N LEU A 8 -25.22 44.36 19.47
CA LEU A 8 -26.54 43.92 19.05
C LEU A 8 -26.67 42.42 19.32
N LEU A 9 -27.27 42.17 20.47
CA LEU A 9 -27.87 40.90 20.88
C LEU A 9 -29.01 40.55 19.92
N PHE A 10 -28.89 39.40 19.23
CA PHE A 10 -30.05 38.75 18.63
C PHE A 10 -30.14 37.35 19.21
N ALA A 11 -30.90 37.23 20.28
CA ALA A 11 -31.37 35.97 20.80
C ALA A 11 -32.51 35.47 19.89
N LEU A 12 -32.24 34.42 19.14
CA LEU A 12 -33.33 33.67 18.48
C LEU A 12 -33.31 32.25 19.08
N ALA A 13 -34.22 32.05 19.98
CA ALA A 13 -34.60 30.75 20.51
C ALA A 13 -35.22 29.90 19.39
N CYS A 14 -34.52 28.86 18.96
CA CYS A 14 -35.10 27.79 18.18
C CYS A 14 -35.18 26.54 19.05
N THR A 15 -36.36 26.26 19.50
CA THR A 15 -36.78 25.01 20.17
C THR A 15 -36.57 23.85 19.21
N VAL A 16 -35.69 22.92 19.59
CA VAL A 16 -35.54 21.63 18.92
C VAL A 16 -36.45 20.62 19.63
N PRO A 17 -37.36 19.94 18.93
CA PRO A 17 -38.06 18.81 19.51
C PRO A 17 -37.11 17.62 19.61
N ALA A 18 -36.97 17.09 20.82
CA ALA A 18 -36.41 15.79 21.07
C ALA A 18 -37.33 14.71 20.48
N ALA A 19 -36.89 13.97 19.50
CA ALA A 19 -37.39 12.63 19.22
C ALA A 19 -36.45 11.90 18.24
N ALA A 20 -36.02 10.82 18.69
CA ALA A 20 -35.66 9.53 18.06
C ALA A 20 -34.29 9.05 18.49
N GLN A 21 -34.32 8.26 19.54
CA GLN A 21 -33.31 7.22 19.79
C GLN A 21 -33.37 6.25 18.61
N GLY A 22 -32.50 6.49 17.63
CA GLY A 22 -32.12 5.50 16.65
C GLY A 22 -31.22 4.49 17.32
N THR A 23 -31.72 3.31 17.59
CA THR A 23 -30.97 2.12 17.92
C THR A 23 -29.83 1.98 16.91
N ALA A 24 -28.59 1.93 17.40
CA ALA A 24 -27.46 1.51 16.59
C ALA A 24 -27.70 0.05 16.20
N ASP A 25 -28.32 -0.16 15.07
CA ASP A 25 -28.25 -1.43 14.37
C ASP A 25 -26.77 -1.62 14.01
N THR A 26 -26.15 -2.51 14.76
CA THR A 26 -24.90 -3.14 14.39
C THR A 26 -25.20 -3.86 13.07
N ASP A 27 -24.97 -3.16 11.97
CA ASP A 27 -25.01 -3.74 10.64
C ASP A 27 -23.86 -4.76 10.58
N SER A 28 -24.21 -5.97 11.03
CA SER A 28 -23.45 -7.17 10.72
C SER A 28 -23.43 -7.23 9.20
N ALA A 29 -22.32 -6.83 8.60
CA ALA A 29 -22.07 -6.98 7.19
C ALA A 29 -22.29 -8.45 6.82
N ALA A 30 -23.52 -8.79 6.49
CA ALA A 30 -23.89 -10.07 5.94
C ALA A 30 -23.08 -10.23 4.65
N ALA A 31 -22.12 -11.15 4.69
CA ALA A 31 -21.30 -11.45 3.54
C ALA A 31 -22.22 -11.64 2.32
N ALA A 32 -21.99 -10.87 1.27
CA ALA A 32 -22.81 -10.94 0.07
C ALA A 32 -22.89 -12.40 -0.41
N PRO A 33 -24.09 -12.91 -0.75
CA PRO A 33 -24.26 -14.30 -1.12
C PRO A 33 -23.32 -14.65 -2.28
N GLY A 34 -22.66 -15.80 -2.19
CA GLY A 34 -21.71 -16.27 -3.19
C GLY A 34 -22.35 -16.39 -4.57
N ILE A 35 -21.53 -16.34 -5.62
CA ILE A 35 -21.98 -16.48 -7.03
C ILE A 35 -22.88 -17.70 -7.23
N LEU A 36 -22.55 -18.82 -6.58
CA LEU A 36 -23.31 -20.07 -6.66
C LEU A 36 -24.71 -19.97 -6.03
N GLU A 37 -24.84 -19.25 -4.92
CA GLU A 37 -26.14 -18.99 -4.28
C GLU A 37 -27.02 -18.10 -5.16
N ARG A 38 -26.43 -17.10 -5.82
CA ARG A 38 -27.17 -16.24 -6.77
C ARG A 38 -27.63 -17.00 -8.01
N LEU A 39 -26.79 -17.91 -8.54
CA LEU A 39 -27.15 -18.75 -9.69
C LEU A 39 -28.23 -19.78 -9.32
N ASN A 40 -28.15 -20.39 -8.15
CA ASN A 40 -29.16 -21.31 -7.68
C ASN A 40 -30.49 -20.63 -7.35
N ALA A 41 -30.47 -19.39 -6.87
CA ALA A 41 -31.66 -18.59 -6.59
C ALA A 41 -32.46 -18.24 -7.86
N SER A 42 -31.81 -18.17 -9.01
CA SER A 42 -32.47 -17.93 -10.30
C SER A 42 -33.27 -19.10 -10.86
N GLY A 43 -33.13 -20.30 -10.24
CA GLY A 43 -33.87 -21.50 -10.60
C GLY A 43 -33.55 -22.15 -11.94
N SER A 44 -32.66 -21.52 -12.74
CA SER A 44 -32.31 -22.01 -14.09
C SER A 44 -31.27 -23.11 -14.11
N ILE A 45 -30.37 -23.15 -13.09
CA ILE A 45 -29.24 -24.09 -13.05
C ILE A 45 -29.01 -24.50 -11.60
N ILE A 46 -29.07 -25.77 -11.29
CA ILE A 46 -28.72 -26.30 -9.97
C ILE A 46 -27.28 -26.82 -10.04
N ILE A 47 -26.34 -26.04 -9.49
CA ILE A 47 -24.95 -26.43 -9.38
C ILE A 47 -24.73 -27.08 -7.99
N ARG A 48 -24.50 -28.38 -7.98
CA ARG A 48 -24.16 -29.12 -6.76
C ARG A 48 -22.65 -29.36 -6.75
N GLN A 49 -21.94 -28.66 -5.88
CA GLN A 49 -20.50 -28.92 -5.65
C GLN A 49 -20.31 -29.89 -4.49
N PRO A 50 -19.29 -30.78 -4.54
CA PRO A 50 -18.91 -31.58 -3.38
C PRO A 50 -18.44 -30.64 -2.24
N ALA A 51 -18.90 -30.93 -1.01
CA ALA A 51 -18.56 -30.12 0.17
C ALA A 51 -17.03 -29.95 0.39
N ALA A 52 -16.25 -30.96 -0.02
CA ALA A 52 -14.79 -30.91 0.03
C ALA A 52 -14.18 -29.81 -0.88
N MET A 53 -14.89 -29.39 -1.92
CA MET A 53 -14.44 -28.34 -2.85
C MET A 53 -14.73 -26.95 -2.27
N ASP A 54 -15.88 -26.78 -1.64
CA ASP A 54 -16.24 -25.54 -0.95
C ASP A 54 -15.26 -25.25 0.19
N GLU A 55 -14.86 -26.26 0.94
CA GLU A 55 -13.87 -26.07 2.00
C GLU A 55 -12.48 -25.70 1.48
N ARG A 56 -12.06 -26.26 0.36
CA ARG A 56 -10.80 -25.87 -0.29
C ARG A 56 -10.83 -24.42 -0.81
N LEU A 57 -11.94 -24.01 -1.41
CA LEU A 57 -12.12 -22.64 -1.86
C LEU A 57 -12.05 -21.66 -0.70
N ARG A 58 -12.78 -21.92 0.40
CA ARG A 58 -12.75 -21.07 1.61
C ARG A 58 -11.35 -20.96 2.20
N LYS A 59 -10.59 -22.08 2.30
CA LYS A 59 -9.19 -22.05 2.77
C LYS A 59 -8.28 -21.25 1.83
N THR A 60 -8.49 -21.38 0.52
CA THR A 60 -7.70 -20.62 -0.47
C THR A 60 -8.02 -19.13 -0.43
N GLU A 61 -9.28 -18.77 -0.26
CA GLU A 61 -9.71 -17.38 -0.13
C GLU A 61 -9.22 -16.74 1.17
N ALA A 62 -9.33 -17.45 2.29
CA ALA A 62 -8.81 -17.01 3.59
C ALA A 62 -7.28 -16.79 3.52
N ALA A 63 -6.53 -17.76 2.97
CA ALA A 63 -5.09 -17.61 2.79
C ALA A 63 -4.71 -16.47 1.84
N LYS A 64 -5.53 -16.21 0.82
CA LYS A 64 -5.34 -15.09 -0.12
C LYS A 64 -5.64 -13.74 0.53
N GLN A 65 -6.66 -13.69 1.39
CA GLN A 65 -7.00 -12.49 2.16
C GLN A 65 -5.91 -12.17 3.18
N GLU A 66 -5.46 -13.15 3.97
CA GLU A 66 -4.35 -12.99 4.91
C GLU A 66 -3.06 -12.54 4.20
N ALA A 67 -2.75 -13.13 3.03
CA ALA A 67 -1.60 -12.73 2.22
C ALA A 67 -1.76 -11.31 1.63
N ALA A 68 -2.98 -10.88 1.32
CA ALA A 68 -3.27 -9.52 0.83
C ALA A 68 -3.14 -8.49 1.96
N GLU A 69 -3.69 -8.78 3.14
CA GLU A 69 -3.57 -7.94 4.34
C GLU A 69 -2.12 -7.81 4.78
N GLN A 70 -1.36 -8.90 4.71
CA GLN A 70 0.07 -8.89 5.00
C GLN A 70 0.89 -8.06 3.98
N ARG A 71 0.41 -7.87 2.76
CA ARG A 71 1.06 -7.04 1.74
C ARG A 71 0.73 -5.56 1.87
N THR A 72 -0.44 -5.22 2.40
CA THR A 72 -0.93 -3.83 2.51
C THR A 72 -0.55 -3.15 3.82
N ALA A 73 -0.28 -3.92 4.89
CA ALA A 73 0.19 -3.34 6.14
C ALA A 73 1.62 -2.78 5.96
N PRO A 74 1.86 -1.49 6.19
CA PRO A 74 3.21 -0.93 6.16
C PRO A 74 3.99 -1.50 7.35
N ARG A 75 4.76 -2.56 7.08
CA ARG A 75 5.66 -3.17 8.05
C ARG A 75 6.94 -2.37 8.07
N GLY A 76 7.12 -1.54 9.10
CA GLY A 76 8.37 -0.83 9.28
C GLY A 76 8.20 0.63 9.70
N ARG A 77 9.31 1.22 10.05
CA ARG A 77 9.42 2.64 10.34
C ARG A 77 9.57 3.42 9.03
N VAL A 78 9.04 4.63 8.98
CA VAL A 78 9.30 5.53 7.84
C VAL A 78 10.78 5.89 7.81
N GLY A 79 11.39 5.72 6.64
CA GLY A 79 12.79 6.02 6.39
C GLY A 79 13.03 6.37 4.92
N TYR A 80 14.22 6.09 4.44
CA TYR A 80 14.66 6.43 3.10
C TYR A 80 15.29 5.24 2.41
N ARG A 81 15.07 5.13 1.09
CA ARG A 81 15.73 4.17 0.20
C ARG A 81 16.25 4.89 -1.03
N ILE A 82 17.23 4.32 -1.68
CA ILE A 82 17.73 4.82 -2.96
C ILE A 82 17.05 4.03 -4.08
N GLN A 83 16.26 4.71 -4.90
CA GLN A 83 15.68 4.12 -6.10
C GLN A 83 16.73 4.13 -7.21
N VAL A 84 16.98 2.95 -7.78
CA VAL A 84 18.02 2.71 -8.79
C VAL A 84 17.46 2.28 -10.14
N PHE A 85 16.15 2.00 -10.19
CA PHE A 85 15.45 1.60 -11.41
C PHE A 85 13.96 1.91 -11.32
N ASP A 86 13.38 2.36 -12.43
CA ASP A 86 11.94 2.60 -12.60
C ASP A 86 11.63 2.52 -14.10
N ASP A 87 10.94 1.46 -14.52
CA ASP A 87 10.54 1.27 -15.93
C ASP A 87 9.23 0.50 -16.03
N ASN A 88 8.47 0.77 -17.09
CA ASN A 88 7.17 0.17 -17.36
C ASN A 88 7.12 -0.70 -18.62
N ASN A 89 8.26 -0.97 -19.25
CA ASN A 89 8.30 -1.81 -20.45
C ASN A 89 7.85 -3.25 -20.10
N PRO A 90 6.72 -3.75 -20.69
CA PRO A 90 6.16 -5.05 -20.30
C PRO A 90 7.06 -6.23 -20.66
N ARG A 91 8.00 -6.07 -21.60
CA ARG A 91 8.87 -7.14 -22.08
C ARG A 91 10.21 -7.19 -21.34
N THR A 92 10.81 -6.04 -21.06
CA THR A 92 12.21 -5.96 -20.58
C THR A 92 12.33 -5.52 -19.13
N ALA A 93 11.42 -4.67 -18.63
CA ALA A 93 11.56 -4.00 -17.34
C ALA A 93 11.80 -4.97 -16.17
N ARG A 94 11.14 -6.13 -16.16
CA ARG A 94 11.34 -7.15 -15.11
C ARG A 94 12.77 -7.70 -15.10
N GLY A 95 13.29 -8.06 -16.28
CA GLY A 95 14.64 -8.59 -16.44
C GLY A 95 15.71 -7.55 -16.09
N GLU A 96 15.50 -6.33 -16.54
CA GLU A 96 16.39 -5.20 -16.24
C GLU A 96 16.37 -4.86 -14.74
N ALA A 97 15.21 -4.86 -14.10
CA ALA A 97 15.09 -4.69 -12.66
C ALA A 97 15.87 -5.74 -11.88
N GLN A 98 15.77 -7.03 -12.27
CA GLN A 98 16.55 -8.10 -11.64
C GLN A 98 18.03 -7.93 -11.84
N ASN A 99 18.47 -7.56 -13.03
CA ASN A 99 19.88 -7.31 -13.34
C ASN A 99 20.41 -6.12 -12.52
N ARG A 100 19.63 -5.04 -12.44
CA ARG A 100 19.97 -3.86 -11.66
C ARG A 100 20.11 -4.17 -10.18
N LYS A 101 19.17 -4.94 -9.63
CA LYS A 101 19.22 -5.39 -8.24
C LYS A 101 20.51 -6.17 -7.97
N ARG A 102 20.80 -7.20 -8.78
CA ARG A 102 22.03 -8.02 -8.63
C ARG A 102 23.32 -7.20 -8.76
N LEU A 103 23.38 -6.26 -9.71
CA LEU A 103 24.52 -5.38 -9.89
C LEU A 103 24.78 -4.53 -8.63
N MET A 104 23.73 -3.98 -8.02
CA MET A 104 23.86 -3.19 -6.81
C MET A 104 24.28 -4.05 -5.61
N GLU A 105 23.64 -5.20 -5.41
CA GLU A 105 23.97 -6.12 -4.30
C GLU A 105 25.39 -6.72 -4.43
N SER A 106 25.89 -6.91 -5.63
CA SER A 106 27.27 -7.37 -5.82
C SER A 106 28.33 -6.32 -5.47
N ARG A 107 28.01 -5.04 -5.66
CA ARG A 107 28.95 -3.94 -5.38
C ARG A 107 28.82 -3.43 -3.94
N PHE A 108 27.61 -3.50 -3.38
CA PHE A 108 27.27 -3.06 -2.03
C PHE A 108 26.54 -4.20 -1.30
N PRO A 109 27.26 -5.25 -0.86
CA PRO A 109 26.64 -6.45 -0.27
C PRO A 109 25.96 -6.18 1.08
N GLU A 110 26.32 -5.09 1.75
CA GLU A 110 25.70 -4.62 2.99
C GLU A 110 24.28 -4.03 2.76
N LEU A 111 23.95 -3.67 1.52
CA LEU A 111 22.69 -3.05 1.19
C LEU A 111 21.70 -4.06 0.60
N ARG A 112 20.56 -4.19 1.24
CA ARG A 112 19.48 -5.05 0.74
C ARG A 112 18.76 -4.38 -0.43
N GLY A 113 18.53 -5.15 -1.51
CA GLY A 113 17.77 -4.72 -2.67
C GLY A 113 16.32 -5.18 -2.64
N TYR A 114 15.40 -4.26 -2.92
CA TYR A 114 13.96 -4.50 -2.98
C TYR A 114 13.45 -4.26 -4.39
N MET A 115 12.86 -5.29 -4.98
CA MET A 115 12.21 -5.18 -6.29
C MET A 115 10.70 -5.26 -6.10
N GLN A 116 9.96 -4.27 -6.60
CA GLN A 116 8.52 -4.16 -6.48
C GLN A 116 7.89 -3.91 -7.85
N PHE A 117 6.76 -4.55 -8.10
CA PHE A 117 5.89 -4.24 -9.22
C PHE A 117 4.68 -3.46 -8.71
N ASN A 118 4.62 -2.19 -9.09
CA ASN A 118 3.44 -1.35 -8.92
C ASN A 118 2.95 -0.97 -10.30
N SER A 119 1.96 -1.69 -10.79
CA SER A 119 1.47 -1.55 -12.16
C SER A 119 1.35 -0.10 -12.62
N PRO A 120 1.90 0.23 -13.81
CA PRO A 120 2.62 -0.63 -14.74
C PRO A 120 4.15 -0.73 -14.51
N TYR A 121 4.69 -0.16 -13.44
CA TYR A 121 6.13 0.05 -13.22
C TYR A 121 6.79 -1.05 -12.39
N TRP A 122 7.96 -1.50 -12.87
CA TRP A 122 8.95 -2.24 -12.08
C TRP A 122 9.92 -1.25 -11.44
N ARG A 123 10.06 -1.33 -10.11
CA ARG A 123 10.94 -0.45 -9.32
C ARG A 123 11.93 -1.27 -8.53
N VAL A 124 13.18 -0.79 -8.50
CA VAL A 124 14.22 -1.33 -7.62
C VAL A 124 14.68 -0.23 -6.67
N ARG A 125 14.66 -0.55 -5.39
CA ARG A 125 15.12 0.31 -4.30
C ARG A 125 16.16 -0.41 -3.49
N ILE A 126 17.15 0.32 -2.98
CA ILE A 126 18.32 -0.23 -2.28
C ILE A 126 18.47 0.46 -0.94
N GLY A 127 18.86 -0.33 0.08
CA GLY A 127 19.16 0.11 1.44
C GLY A 127 17.93 0.45 2.27
N ASP A 128 18.14 0.49 3.58
CA ASP A 128 17.16 0.87 4.60
C ASP A 128 17.80 1.94 5.48
N PHE A 129 17.66 3.23 5.10
CA PHE A 129 18.30 4.35 5.77
C PHE A 129 17.33 5.03 6.72
N ARG A 130 17.76 5.26 7.96
CA ARG A 130 16.93 5.93 8.99
C ARG A 130 16.83 7.44 8.78
N SER A 131 17.89 8.02 8.25
CA SER A 131 17.98 9.45 7.99
C SER A 131 18.22 9.72 6.50
N ARG A 132 17.82 10.92 6.08
CA ARG A 132 18.09 11.38 4.73
C ARG A 132 19.58 11.59 4.48
N GLY A 133 20.32 12.04 5.49
CA GLY A 133 21.77 12.26 5.39
C GLY A 133 22.55 10.96 5.12
N GLU A 134 22.16 9.86 5.77
CA GLU A 134 22.73 8.52 5.48
C GLU A 134 22.46 8.11 4.02
N ALA A 135 21.23 8.32 3.55
CA ALA A 135 20.87 8.02 2.18
C ALA A 135 21.60 8.91 1.16
N GLU A 136 21.87 10.18 1.48
CA GLU A 136 22.63 11.10 0.65
C GLU A 136 24.12 10.70 0.55
N ALA A 137 24.74 10.35 1.65
CA ALA A 137 26.13 9.86 1.65
C ALA A 137 26.29 8.61 0.77
N MET A 138 25.40 7.63 0.95
CA MET A 138 25.42 6.40 0.14
C MET A 138 25.09 6.67 -1.33
N LEU A 139 24.18 7.61 -1.61
CA LEU A 139 23.85 8.02 -2.99
C LEU A 139 25.07 8.55 -3.73
N GLU A 140 25.91 9.36 -3.07
CA GLU A 140 27.15 9.88 -3.67
C GLU A 140 28.15 8.75 -3.95
N GLU A 141 28.30 7.78 -3.03
CA GLU A 141 29.13 6.59 -3.27
C GLU A 141 28.62 5.78 -4.47
N MET A 142 27.30 5.58 -4.59
CA MET A 142 26.71 4.90 -5.73
C MET A 142 26.93 5.64 -7.05
N ARG A 143 26.85 6.98 -7.04
CA ARG A 143 27.14 7.81 -8.22
C ARG A 143 28.57 7.69 -8.68
N HIS A 144 29.51 7.64 -7.74
CA HIS A 144 30.91 7.42 -8.04
C HIS A 144 31.18 6.00 -8.60
N ALA A 145 30.53 4.99 -8.02
CA ALA A 145 30.67 3.61 -8.47
C ALA A 145 30.02 3.36 -9.84
N PHE A 146 28.92 4.05 -10.13
CA PHE A 146 28.11 3.88 -11.35
C PHE A 146 27.75 5.21 -12.01
N PRO A 147 28.71 5.90 -12.64
CA PRO A 147 28.47 7.20 -13.27
C PRO A 147 27.37 7.18 -14.33
N SER A 148 27.26 6.09 -15.10
CA SER A 148 26.24 5.91 -16.13
C SER A 148 24.81 5.80 -15.58
N LEU A 149 24.66 5.44 -14.32
CA LEU A 149 23.36 5.30 -13.64
C LEU A 149 23.01 6.53 -12.81
N SER A 150 23.96 7.43 -12.60
CA SER A 150 23.81 8.61 -11.76
C SER A 150 22.50 9.40 -12.00
N PRO A 151 22.04 9.62 -13.25
CA PRO A 151 20.80 10.35 -13.50
C PRO A 151 19.53 9.63 -13.03
N GLN A 152 19.61 8.30 -12.87
CA GLN A 152 18.46 7.46 -12.45
C GLN A 152 18.41 7.29 -10.94
N LEU A 153 19.50 7.58 -10.23
CA LEU A 153 19.59 7.41 -8.78
C LEU A 153 18.90 8.55 -8.06
N ARG A 154 17.92 8.21 -7.20
CA ARG A 154 17.21 9.19 -6.39
C ARG A 154 16.82 8.65 -5.03
N ILE A 155 16.80 9.50 -4.02
CA ILE A 155 16.32 9.15 -2.69
C ILE A 155 14.80 9.21 -2.69
N VAL A 156 14.17 8.19 -2.14
CA VAL A 156 12.73 8.10 -1.96
C VAL A 156 12.39 7.82 -0.49
N ARG A 157 11.31 8.38 -0.03
CA ARG A 157 10.74 8.06 1.28
C ARG A 157 10.00 6.74 1.19
N ASP A 158 10.26 5.80 2.10
CA ASP A 158 9.69 4.46 2.08
C ASP A 158 9.58 3.88 3.48
N TYR A 159 8.85 2.78 3.62
CA TYR A 159 8.87 2.00 4.85
C TYR A 159 10.08 1.08 4.86
N ILE A 160 10.94 1.26 5.86
CA ILE A 160 12.17 0.48 6.03
C ILE A 160 11.99 -0.61 7.07
N ASN A 161 12.73 -1.73 6.90
CA ASN A 161 12.83 -2.74 7.94
C ASN A 161 13.82 -2.21 8.99
N ALA A 162 13.31 -1.74 10.15
CA ALA A 162 14.17 -1.40 11.28
C ALA A 162 14.59 -2.71 11.96
N GLU A 163 15.86 -3.06 11.85
CA GLU A 163 16.51 -3.96 12.78
C GLU A 163 16.88 -3.23 14.05
#